data_1ccc15b64562cbb45618ec4f06ad1d35
#
_entry.id   1ccc15b64562cbb45618ec4f06ad1d35
#
_cell.length_a   1.000
_cell.length_b   1.000
_cell.length_c   1.000
_cell.angle_alpha   90.00
_cell.angle_beta   90.00
_cell.angle_gamma   90.00
#
_symmetry.space_group_name_H-M   'P 1'
#
loop_
_entity.id
_entity.type
_entity.pdbx_description
1 polymer ?
#
loop_
_entity_poly.entity_id
_entity_poly.type
_entity_poly.pdbx_seq_one_letter_code
_entity_poly.pdbx_strand_id
1 'polypeptide(L)'
;MTGTANVRGAENVLILALPNGRILGEVMPLLRRLDIAPEPSFDDPGSRQLRFTTSAPGLDLIRVRSFDVATFVAFGAAQLGIAGNDVLMEFDYSEIYAPLDLDVGHCHLAVAATTDGAARWQCPTSRSSTAILRRRR
;
A
#
# COMPACT_ATOMS: atom_id res chain seq x y z
N MET A 1 -19.75 -10.25 -28.18
CA MET A 1 -18.86 -9.07 -28.11
C MET A 1 -17.79 -9.40 -27.09
N THR A 2 -16.62 -9.66 -27.59
CA THR A 2 -15.54 -10.43 -26.98
C THR A 2 -14.66 -9.51 -26.15
N GLY A 3 -14.78 -9.61 -24.84
CA GLY A 3 -13.78 -9.06 -23.92
C GLY A 3 -12.54 -9.96 -23.95
N THR A 4 -11.53 -9.56 -24.67
CA THR A 4 -10.22 -10.21 -24.68
C THR A 4 -9.60 -10.06 -23.30
N ALA A 5 -9.74 -11.07 -22.45
CA ALA A 5 -8.92 -11.24 -21.28
C ALA A 5 -7.48 -11.42 -21.80
N ASN A 6 -6.67 -10.38 -21.70
CA ASN A 6 -5.25 -10.43 -22.00
C ASN A 6 -4.57 -11.27 -20.92
N VAL A 7 -4.52 -12.58 -21.14
CA VAL A 7 -3.69 -13.52 -20.37
C VAL A 7 -2.24 -13.25 -20.79
N ARG A 8 -1.63 -12.22 -20.21
CA ARG A 8 -0.17 -12.08 -20.26
C ARG A 8 0.39 -13.23 -19.44
N GLY A 9 1.25 -14.03 -20.08
CA GLY A 9 1.84 -15.23 -19.51
C GLY A 9 2.40 -14.99 -18.10
N ALA A 10 2.25 -15.99 -17.26
CA ALA A 10 2.56 -15.97 -15.82
C ALA A 10 4.07 -15.91 -15.51
N GLU A 11 4.85 -15.15 -16.25
CA GLU A 11 6.30 -15.03 -16.08
C GLU A 11 6.63 -13.64 -15.49
N ASN A 12 6.96 -13.66 -14.19
CA ASN A 12 7.64 -12.56 -13.47
C ASN A 12 6.92 -11.20 -13.43
N VAL A 13 5.61 -11.16 -13.27
CA VAL A 13 4.90 -9.90 -12.99
C VAL A 13 5.04 -9.58 -11.50
N LEU A 14 5.65 -8.45 -11.18
CA LEU A 14 5.68 -7.92 -9.83
C LEU A 14 4.30 -7.35 -9.49
N ILE A 15 3.85 -7.60 -8.28
CA ILE A 15 2.60 -7.06 -7.77
C ILE A 15 2.94 -6.10 -6.62
N LEU A 16 2.52 -4.84 -6.77
CA LEU A 16 2.63 -3.81 -5.74
C LEU A 16 1.27 -3.62 -5.06
N ALA A 17 1.21 -3.91 -3.78
CA ALA A 17 0.03 -3.66 -2.95
C ALA A 17 -0.01 -2.21 -2.47
N LEU A 18 -1.12 -1.54 -2.76
CA LEU A 18 -1.38 -0.15 -2.39
C LEU A 18 -2.54 -0.07 -1.39
N PRO A 19 -2.41 0.76 -0.34
CA PRO A 19 -3.49 1.00 0.61
C PRO A 19 -4.55 1.92 0.00
N ASN A 20 -5.81 1.68 0.33
CA ASN A 20 -6.88 2.62 0.01
C ASN A 20 -6.80 3.89 0.89
N GLY A 21 -7.43 4.97 0.40
CA GLY A 21 -7.64 6.18 1.18
C GLY A 21 -6.53 7.22 1.02
N ARG A 22 -6.25 7.96 2.11
CA ARG A 22 -5.36 9.13 2.07
C ARG A 22 -3.95 8.81 1.57
N ILE A 23 -3.36 7.73 2.05
CA ILE A 23 -2.00 7.32 1.66
C ILE A 23 -1.92 7.08 0.14
N LEU A 24 -2.94 6.47 -0.45
CA LEU A 24 -3.00 6.28 -1.90
C LEU A 24 -2.89 7.62 -2.64
N GLY A 25 -3.63 8.64 -2.18
CA GLY A 25 -3.60 9.98 -2.78
C GLY A 25 -2.21 10.62 -2.73
N GLU A 26 -1.42 10.36 -1.70
CA GLU A 26 -0.06 10.89 -1.55
C GLU A 26 0.97 10.07 -2.35
N VAL A 27 0.74 8.76 -2.52
CA VAL A 27 1.63 7.84 -3.25
C VAL A 27 1.44 7.94 -4.76
N MET A 28 0.22 8.16 -5.25
CA MET A 28 -0.05 8.21 -6.69
C MET A 28 0.79 9.24 -7.46
N PRO A 29 1.02 10.47 -6.95
CA PRO A 29 1.94 11.42 -7.59
C PRO A 29 3.37 10.89 -7.71
N LEU A 30 3.87 10.12 -6.72
CA LEU A 30 5.20 9.52 -6.77
C LEU A 30 5.28 8.47 -7.87
N LEU A 31 4.28 7.59 -7.98
CA LEU A 31 4.22 6.59 -9.05
C LEU A 31 4.15 7.23 -10.43
N ARG A 32 3.36 8.29 -10.60
CA ARG A 32 3.27 9.02 -11.87
C ARG A 32 4.61 9.68 -12.27
N ARG A 33 5.41 10.15 -11.30
CA ARG A 33 6.75 10.69 -11.58
C ARG A 33 7.74 9.62 -12.07
N LEU A 34 7.44 8.35 -11.82
CA LEU A 34 8.20 7.19 -12.29
C LEU A 34 7.58 6.59 -13.55
N ASP A 35 6.65 7.30 -14.22
CA ASP A 35 5.90 6.84 -15.38
C ASP A 35 5.09 5.54 -15.12
N ILE A 36 4.74 5.28 -13.85
CA ILE A 36 3.90 4.16 -13.46
C ILE A 36 2.47 4.67 -13.35
N ALA A 37 1.71 4.52 -14.42
CA ALA A 37 0.29 4.89 -14.47
C ALA A 37 -0.57 3.62 -14.47
N PRO A 38 -1.55 3.49 -13.55
CA PRO A 38 -2.52 2.41 -13.61
C PRO A 38 -3.49 2.59 -14.76
N GLU A 39 -4.16 1.52 -15.12
CA GLU A 39 -5.27 1.55 -16.09
C GLU A 39 -6.43 2.44 -15.58
N PRO A 40 -7.28 2.98 -16.47
CA PRO A 40 -8.35 3.92 -16.08
C PRO A 40 -9.37 3.34 -15.08
N SER A 41 -9.57 2.03 -15.07
CA SER A 41 -10.48 1.36 -14.14
C SER A 41 -10.01 1.44 -12.67
N PHE A 42 -8.75 1.81 -12.43
CA PHE A 42 -8.19 2.02 -11.10
C PHE A 42 -8.85 3.20 -10.38
N ASP A 43 -9.18 4.26 -11.09
CA ASP A 43 -9.80 5.47 -10.52
C ASP A 43 -11.33 5.35 -10.44
N ASP A 44 -11.94 4.29 -10.97
CA ASP A 44 -13.39 4.06 -10.93
C ASP A 44 -13.82 3.57 -9.54
N PRO A 45 -14.64 4.35 -8.80
CA PRO A 45 -15.17 3.94 -7.50
C PRO A 45 -16.11 2.72 -7.57
N GLY A 46 -16.71 2.47 -8.73
CA GLY A 46 -17.62 1.35 -8.97
C GLY A 46 -16.88 0.06 -9.34
N SER A 47 -15.60 0.12 -9.64
CA SER A 47 -14.81 -1.04 -10.01
C SER A 47 -14.63 -1.99 -8.82
N ARG A 48 -15.03 -3.26 -9.03
CA ARG A 48 -14.77 -4.36 -8.09
C ARG A 48 -13.45 -5.07 -8.35
N GLN A 49 -12.68 -4.58 -9.29
CA GLN A 49 -11.38 -5.12 -9.65
C GLN A 49 -10.39 -4.87 -8.50
N LEU A 50 -9.60 -5.88 -8.17
CA LEU A 50 -8.56 -5.77 -7.14
C LEU A 50 -7.17 -5.59 -7.75
N ARG A 51 -6.95 -6.14 -8.95
CA ARG A 51 -5.67 -6.10 -9.66
C ARG A 51 -5.81 -5.27 -10.92
N PHE A 52 -4.88 -4.36 -11.11
CA PHE A 52 -4.85 -3.38 -12.19
C PHE A 52 -3.51 -3.44 -12.90
N THR A 53 -3.54 -3.42 -14.22
CA THR A 53 -2.33 -3.32 -15.02
C THR A 53 -1.77 -1.90 -14.98
N THR A 54 -0.47 -1.77 -15.25
CA THR A 54 0.18 -0.45 -15.32
C THR A 54 0.84 -0.23 -16.68
N SER A 55 1.23 1.03 -16.93
CA SER A 55 2.06 1.39 -18.08
C SER A 55 3.46 0.75 -18.04
N ALA A 56 3.95 0.40 -16.83
CA ALA A 56 5.22 -0.26 -16.67
C ALA A 56 5.10 -1.77 -16.97
N PRO A 57 5.85 -2.30 -17.94
CA PRO A 57 5.79 -3.72 -18.28
C PRO A 57 6.28 -4.57 -17.09
N GLY A 58 5.51 -5.60 -16.75
CA GLY A 58 5.86 -6.52 -15.67
C GLY A 58 5.54 -6.01 -14.25
N LEU A 59 4.77 -4.92 -14.12
CA LEU A 59 4.30 -4.41 -12.84
C LEU A 59 2.78 -4.25 -12.85
N ASP A 60 2.12 -4.90 -11.91
CA ASP A 60 0.70 -4.71 -11.64
C ASP A 60 0.48 -4.13 -10.26
N LEU A 61 -0.63 -3.45 -10.08
CA LEU A 61 -1.06 -2.89 -8.79
C LEU A 61 -2.23 -3.70 -8.24
N ILE A 62 -2.26 -3.87 -6.93
CA ILE A 62 -3.46 -4.30 -6.22
C ILE A 62 -3.86 -3.23 -5.21
N ARG A 63 -5.17 -3.01 -5.10
CA ARG A 63 -5.73 -2.02 -4.19
C ARG A 63 -6.43 -2.75 -3.04
N VAL A 64 -5.88 -2.63 -1.84
CA VAL A 64 -6.34 -3.34 -0.65
C VAL A 64 -6.52 -2.38 0.53
N ARG A 65 -7.07 -2.85 1.63
CA ARG A 65 -7.14 -2.06 2.87
C ARG A 65 -5.75 -1.86 3.45
N SER A 66 -5.52 -0.75 4.14
CA SER A 66 -4.21 -0.42 4.71
C SER A 66 -3.63 -1.54 5.59
N PHE A 67 -4.46 -2.15 6.42
CA PHE A 67 -4.05 -3.25 7.31
C PHE A 67 -3.74 -4.54 6.55
N ASP A 68 -4.33 -4.74 5.38
CA ASP A 68 -4.16 -5.97 4.59
C ASP A 68 -2.86 -5.95 3.77
N VAL A 69 -2.28 -4.78 3.49
CA VAL A 69 -1.07 -4.66 2.65
C VAL A 69 0.06 -5.53 3.19
N ALA A 70 0.36 -5.42 4.48
CA ALA A 70 1.42 -6.21 5.11
C ALA A 70 1.16 -7.71 5.01
N THR A 71 -0.09 -8.12 5.22
CA THR A 71 -0.53 -9.51 5.09
C THR A 71 -0.36 -10.03 3.66
N PHE A 72 -0.77 -9.26 2.64
CA PHE A 72 -0.61 -9.65 1.24
C PHE A 72 0.86 -9.85 0.85
N VAL A 73 1.76 -9.01 1.39
CA VAL A 73 3.20 -9.16 1.16
C VAL A 73 3.76 -10.35 1.92
N ALA A 74 3.42 -10.52 3.20
CA ALA A 74 3.92 -11.62 4.02
C ALA A 74 3.56 -12.99 3.44
N PHE A 75 2.33 -13.15 2.97
CA PHE A 75 1.86 -14.42 2.36
C PHE A 75 2.20 -14.56 0.87
N GLY A 76 2.85 -13.56 0.26
CA GLY A 76 3.34 -13.64 -1.10
C GLY A 76 2.31 -13.41 -2.19
N ALA A 77 1.14 -12.90 -1.83
CA ALA A 77 0.14 -12.44 -2.81
C ALA A 77 0.58 -11.15 -3.52
N ALA A 78 1.48 -10.38 -2.89
CA ALA A 78 2.20 -9.28 -3.48
C ALA A 78 3.70 -9.39 -3.14
N GLN A 79 4.58 -8.91 -4.02
CA GLN A 79 6.02 -8.89 -3.78
C GLN A 79 6.45 -7.57 -3.13
N LEU A 80 5.71 -6.52 -3.37
CA LEU A 80 5.93 -5.17 -2.88
C LEU A 80 4.67 -4.66 -2.19
N GLY A 81 4.83 -3.73 -1.24
CA GLY A 81 3.70 -3.06 -0.63
C GLY A 81 4.08 -1.70 -0.06
N ILE A 82 3.10 -0.82 0.02
CA ILE A 82 3.22 0.47 0.71
C ILE A 82 2.26 0.44 1.89
N ALA A 83 2.80 0.52 3.10
CA ALA A 83 2.02 0.46 4.33
C ALA A 83 2.45 1.54 5.31
N GLY A 84 1.59 1.89 6.24
CA GLY A 84 1.95 2.72 7.38
C GLY A 84 2.93 1.98 8.30
N ASN A 85 3.85 2.71 8.88
CA ASN A 85 4.79 2.13 9.85
C ASN A 85 4.07 1.62 11.12
N ASP A 86 2.94 2.20 11.47
CA ASP A 86 2.03 1.74 12.52
C ASP A 86 1.54 0.31 12.26
N VAL A 87 1.12 0.03 11.02
CA VAL A 87 0.70 -1.32 10.60
C VAL A 87 1.85 -2.32 10.69
N LEU A 88 3.06 -1.92 10.27
CA LEU A 88 4.24 -2.79 10.34
C LEU A 88 4.66 -3.11 11.78
N MET A 89 4.49 -2.15 12.68
CA MET A 89 4.80 -2.35 14.10
C MET A 89 3.78 -3.23 14.82
N GLU A 90 2.52 -3.24 14.36
CA GLU A 90 1.45 -4.06 14.92
C GLU A 90 1.56 -5.52 14.46
N PHE A 91 1.92 -5.73 13.19
CA PHE A 91 2.09 -7.06 12.61
C PHE A 91 3.59 -7.39 12.48
N ASP A 92 4.15 -8.04 13.49
CA ASP A 92 5.56 -8.45 13.50
C ASP A 92 5.82 -9.64 12.57
N TYR A 93 5.75 -9.40 11.26
CA TYR A 93 6.04 -10.38 10.23
C TYR A 93 7.54 -10.48 9.95
N SER A 94 8.16 -11.57 10.34
CA SER A 94 9.59 -11.84 10.10
C SER A 94 9.98 -11.91 8.61
N GLU A 95 9.01 -12.15 7.74
CA GLU A 95 9.18 -12.28 6.29
C GLU A 95 9.19 -10.92 5.56
N ILE A 96 8.82 -9.85 6.23
CA ILE A 96 8.77 -8.51 5.65
C ILE A 96 10.08 -7.78 5.92
N TYR A 97 10.53 -7.07 4.92
CA TYR A 97 11.65 -6.12 5.00
C TYR A 97 11.20 -4.76 4.51
N ALA A 98 11.45 -3.72 5.29
CA ALA A 98 11.09 -2.33 5.00
C ALA A 98 12.36 -1.51 4.62
N PRO A 99 12.75 -1.50 3.33
CA PRO A 99 14.02 -0.90 2.90
C PRO A 99 13.95 0.61 2.71
N LEU A 100 12.76 1.18 2.52
CA LEU A 100 12.58 2.57 2.10
C LEU A 100 11.45 3.24 2.86
N ASP A 101 11.76 4.37 3.47
CA ASP A 101 10.77 5.31 3.98
C ASP A 101 10.41 6.31 2.86
N LEU A 102 9.13 6.40 2.53
CA LEU A 102 8.63 7.27 1.46
C LEU A 102 8.34 8.70 1.93
N ASP A 103 8.42 8.95 3.23
CA ASP A 103 8.15 10.26 3.83
C ASP A 103 6.76 10.82 3.46
N VAL A 104 5.75 9.94 3.38
CA VAL A 104 4.36 10.28 3.11
C VAL A 104 3.42 9.75 4.18
N GLY A 105 2.23 10.29 4.29
CA GLY A 105 1.23 9.82 5.24
C GLY A 105 1.56 10.13 6.69
N HIS A 106 2.22 11.25 6.96
CA HIS A 106 2.55 11.65 8.32
C HIS A 106 1.32 11.65 9.22
N CYS A 107 1.42 10.93 10.33
CA CYS A 107 0.39 10.86 11.35
C CYS A 107 1.02 10.72 12.73
N HIS A 108 0.24 11.02 13.73
CA HIS A 108 0.58 10.73 15.11
C HIS A 108 -0.64 10.15 15.82
N LEU A 109 -0.38 9.19 16.66
CA LEU A 109 -1.40 8.61 17.51
C LEU A 109 -1.67 9.60 18.65
N ALA A 110 -2.93 9.91 18.91
CA ALA A 110 -3.34 10.77 19.99
C ALA A 110 -4.47 10.13 20.79
N VAL A 111 -4.44 10.34 22.09
CA VAL A 111 -5.55 9.97 22.97
C VAL A 111 -6.52 11.14 23.00
N ALA A 112 -7.75 10.91 22.59
CA ALA A 112 -8.83 11.89 22.67
C ALA A 112 -9.64 11.66 23.96
N ALA A 113 -9.92 12.72 24.69
CA ALA A 113 -10.81 12.72 25.85
C ALA A 113 -11.79 13.88 25.75
N THR A 114 -12.91 13.79 26.47
CA THR A 114 -13.82 14.92 26.63
C THR A 114 -13.11 16.07 27.35
N THR A 115 -13.50 17.31 27.05
CA THR A 115 -12.89 18.53 27.61
C THR A 115 -12.89 18.58 29.13
N ASP A 116 -13.79 17.86 29.79
CA ASP A 116 -13.94 17.84 31.26
C ASP A 116 -12.98 16.85 31.96
N GLY A 117 -12.17 16.10 31.20
CA GLY A 117 -11.27 15.07 31.72
C GLY A 117 -9.87 15.08 31.14
N ALA A 118 -9.40 16.19 30.58
CA ALA A 118 -8.14 16.27 29.84
C ALA A 118 -6.90 16.06 30.70
N ALA A 119 -6.51 14.80 30.90
CA ALA A 119 -5.13 14.47 31.21
C ALA A 119 -4.32 14.62 29.91
N ARG A 120 -3.32 15.50 29.93
CA ARG A 120 -2.44 15.78 28.79
C ARG A 120 -1.47 14.61 28.59
N TRP A 121 -1.86 13.64 27.74
CA TRP A 121 -0.97 12.55 27.30
C TRP A 121 -0.24 12.99 26.03
N GLN A 122 1.08 12.98 26.07
CA GLN A 122 1.89 13.15 24.85
C GLN A 122 2.22 11.77 24.31
N CYS A 123 1.72 11.45 23.12
CA CYS A 123 2.05 10.22 22.42
C CYS A 123 3.28 10.42 21.51
N PRO A 124 4.20 9.45 21.44
CA PRO A 124 5.31 9.53 20.49
C PRO A 124 4.78 9.56 19.06
N THR A 125 5.36 10.43 18.25
CA THR A 125 5.06 10.55 16.82
C THR A 125 5.43 9.25 16.09
N SER A 126 4.46 8.59 15.47
CA SER A 126 4.73 7.49 14.54
C SER A 126 5.19 8.07 13.20
N ARG A 127 6.20 7.44 12.62
CA ARG A 127 6.75 7.86 11.33
C ARG A 127 5.86 7.42 10.17
N SER A 128 6.06 8.08 9.05
CA SER A 128 5.41 7.98 7.76
C SER A 128 5.24 6.56 7.19
N SER A 129 4.50 6.47 6.09
CA SER A 129 4.32 5.22 5.33
C SER A 129 5.64 4.74 4.74
N THR A 130 5.87 3.44 4.80
CA THR A 130 7.10 2.78 4.38
C THR A 130 6.81 1.80 3.25
N ALA A 131 7.69 1.74 2.26
CA ALA A 131 7.65 0.70 1.25
C ALA A 131 8.19 -0.61 1.82
N ILE A 132 7.46 -1.69 1.65
CA ILE A 132 7.81 -3.01 2.17
C ILE A 132 8.02 -4.03 1.05
N LEU A 133 9.01 -4.89 1.24
CA LEU A 133 9.37 -5.99 0.35
C LEU A 133 9.28 -7.33 1.08
N ARG A 134 8.86 -8.36 0.36
CA ARG A 134 8.96 -9.71 0.90
C ARG A 134 10.41 -10.18 0.87
N ARG A 135 10.91 -10.69 2.01
CA ARG A 135 12.21 -11.34 2.08
C ARG A 135 12.16 -12.66 1.30
N ARG A 136 13.04 -12.84 0.33
CA ARG A 136 13.26 -14.17 -0.28
C ARG A 136 14.02 -15.05 0.71
N ARG A 137 13.53 -16.26 0.94
CA ARG A 137 14.29 -17.32 1.61
C ARG A 137 15.28 -17.93 0.63
#